data_6a3022a9b76d16eea7672580ecca5b0d
#
_entry.id   6a3022a9b76d16eea7672580ecca5b0d
#
_cell.length_a   1.000
_cell.length_b   1.000
_cell.length_c   1.000
_cell.angle_alpha   90.00
_cell.angle_beta   90.00
_cell.angle_gamma   90.00
#
_symmetry.space_group_name_H-M   'P 1'
#
loop_
_entity.id
_entity.type
_entity.pdbx_description
1 polymer ?
#
loop_
_entity_poly.entity_id
_entity_poly.type
_entity_poly.pdbx_seq_one_letter_code
_entity_poly.pdbx_strand_id
1 'polypeptide(L)'
;MAALVANLLRIYFLLMCVGVWATGSRDIRYSLDDDVLSPYTGSYGPSHSHRYVRDCQPIIHGNVTHETWLASSHSGSPVVESKMFISDIRTNSEIPKTVSGHITVVHDPVRTVSVLEPGGPDGCEKSHKELVENTARTRKCLIAQNGGYFDTLSGRCLGNVVSDGRLVQNSRGLQNAQFGIRKDGTLVFGYLSEEDVLDEVNPFVQLISGVVWLLRAGEVYINESMQAECDKTQETGTFQRFVEVISARTAVGHDMEGRLILFHVDGQTDRRGMNLWEVAEFLKKQGVVNAINLDGGGSATYVLNGSLASFPSDHCVEAMWRCPRAVSTVLCVHERLCQPEDCSQHGVCVDGQCECQPGWNGPTCANLTCQPAACGDHGMCTPDGCVCDAGWMGANCSQECAAGFYGDGCNQTCTCVNGGSCDSVHGRCSCPAGFYGDSCEEECPLGFYGLRCLQPCQCSELCSCDPVTGSCNNTLHYPRNSSLHRAGHCLATQMLKEWREQEEAHKPRPYLSEKSWLVITTVLAVLLLMIQVCRRFRSHLRQEYSYVPLEEMKESTGQSTQPLKSLFLPDDSDSQDSS
;
A
#
# COMPACT_ATOMS: atom_id res chain seq x y z
N MET A 1 -33.07 30.13 20.30
CA MET A 1 -31.87 29.52 19.70
C MET A 1 -31.20 28.49 20.63
N ALA A 2 -30.92 28.80 21.88
CA ALA A 2 -30.30 27.84 22.83
C ALA A 2 -31.07 26.53 23.05
N ALA A 3 -32.38 26.56 23.10
CA ALA A 3 -33.24 25.38 23.29
C ALA A 3 -33.24 24.45 22.02
N LEU A 4 -33.15 25.06 20.84
CA LEU A 4 -33.09 24.31 19.57
C LEU A 4 -31.76 23.59 19.41
N VAL A 5 -30.65 24.23 19.79
CA VAL A 5 -29.31 23.64 19.78
C VAL A 5 -29.20 22.50 20.79
N ALA A 6 -29.78 22.65 21.96
CA ALA A 6 -29.80 21.59 22.98
C ALA A 6 -30.60 20.37 22.53
N ASN A 7 -31.73 20.56 21.84
CA ASN A 7 -32.51 19.44 21.30
C ASN A 7 -31.82 18.77 20.11
N LEU A 8 -31.18 19.51 19.19
CA LEU A 8 -30.40 18.96 18.09
C LEU A 8 -29.19 18.18 18.58
N LEU A 9 -28.49 18.66 19.62
CA LEU A 9 -27.40 17.94 20.28
C LEU A 9 -27.87 16.65 20.96
N ARG A 10 -29.06 16.66 21.59
CA ARG A 10 -29.67 15.45 22.17
C ARG A 10 -30.03 14.42 21.10
N ILE A 11 -30.63 14.84 19.99
CA ILE A 11 -30.99 13.96 18.88
C ILE A 11 -29.72 13.40 18.19
N TYR A 12 -28.69 14.23 17.95
CA TYR A 12 -27.42 13.80 17.41
C TYR A 12 -26.70 12.82 18.33
N PHE A 13 -26.73 13.05 19.64
CA PHE A 13 -26.16 12.15 20.63
C PHE A 13 -26.89 10.82 20.69
N LEU A 14 -28.23 10.82 20.64
CA LEU A 14 -29.01 9.58 20.54
C LEU A 14 -28.74 8.81 19.25
N LEU A 15 -28.63 9.50 18.11
CA LEU A 15 -28.30 8.87 16.83
C LEU A 15 -26.89 8.30 16.81
N MET A 16 -25.91 8.99 17.42
CA MET A 16 -24.54 8.48 17.51
C MET A 16 -24.43 7.29 18.48
N CYS A 17 -25.16 7.29 19.58
CA CYS A 17 -25.20 6.14 20.50
C CYS A 17 -25.94 4.94 19.88
N VAL A 18 -27.04 5.16 19.14
CA VAL A 18 -27.79 4.10 18.46
C VAL A 18 -27.02 3.55 17.25
N GLY A 19 -26.33 4.41 16.48
CA GLY A 19 -25.48 3.97 15.35
C GLY A 19 -24.29 3.12 15.79
N VAL A 20 -23.73 3.39 16.96
CA VAL A 20 -22.64 2.60 17.55
C VAL A 20 -23.15 1.25 18.12
N TRP A 21 -24.43 1.19 18.50
CA TRP A 21 -25.04 -0.08 18.93
C TRP A 21 -25.33 -1.03 17.75
N ALA A 22 -25.71 -0.49 16.60
CA ALA A 22 -26.03 -1.32 15.43
C ALA A 22 -24.80 -1.99 14.77
N THR A 23 -23.60 -1.39 14.90
CA THR A 23 -22.36 -1.96 14.37
C THR A 23 -21.66 -2.94 15.33
N GLY A 24 -21.91 -2.84 16.64
CA GLY A 24 -21.32 -3.73 17.64
C GLY A 24 -22.03 -5.06 17.83
N SER A 25 -23.27 -5.21 17.30
CA SER A 25 -24.10 -6.40 17.49
C SER A 25 -23.92 -7.47 16.41
N ARG A 26 -23.27 -7.15 15.27
CA ARG A 26 -23.04 -8.12 14.21
C ARG A 26 -21.80 -8.99 14.43
N ASP A 27 -20.75 -8.43 15.02
CA ASP A 27 -19.50 -9.18 15.25
C ASP A 27 -19.59 -10.17 16.42
N ILE A 28 -20.47 -9.92 17.39
CA ILE A 28 -20.63 -10.81 18.57
C ILE A 28 -21.50 -12.03 18.22
N ARG A 29 -22.40 -11.94 17.25
CA ARG A 29 -23.21 -13.09 16.82
C ARG A 29 -22.44 -14.11 15.96
N TYR A 30 -21.45 -13.65 15.18
CA TYR A 30 -20.63 -14.56 14.38
C TYR A 30 -19.65 -15.40 15.20
N SER A 31 -19.17 -14.85 16.31
CA SER A 31 -18.19 -15.54 17.18
C SER A 31 -18.83 -16.57 18.14
N LEU A 32 -20.12 -16.48 18.39
CA LEU A 32 -20.85 -17.41 19.28
C LEU A 32 -21.57 -18.54 18.52
N ASP A 33 -21.87 -18.32 17.24
CA ASP A 33 -22.53 -19.33 16.40
C ASP A 33 -21.55 -20.35 15.80
N ASP A 34 -20.23 -20.03 15.77
CA ASP A 34 -19.25 -20.91 15.12
C ASP A 34 -18.69 -22.03 15.99
N ASP A 35 -18.67 -21.88 17.33
CA ASP A 35 -17.94 -22.83 18.18
C ASP A 35 -18.80 -23.74 19.07
N VAL A 36 -20.07 -23.44 19.32
CA VAL A 36 -20.82 -24.17 20.34
C VAL A 36 -22.15 -24.77 19.88
N LEU A 37 -22.73 -24.30 18.77
CA LEU A 37 -24.11 -24.65 18.40
C LEU A 37 -24.36 -25.08 16.96
N SER A 38 -23.37 -25.05 16.07
CA SER A 38 -23.53 -25.67 14.74
C SER A 38 -23.31 -27.16 14.86
N PRO A 39 -24.35 -27.98 14.58
CA PRO A 39 -24.11 -29.40 14.48
C PRO A 39 -23.05 -29.61 13.38
N TYR A 40 -22.02 -30.37 13.69
CA TYR A 40 -20.98 -30.78 12.78
C TYR A 40 -21.63 -31.31 11.49
N THR A 41 -21.66 -30.49 10.46
CA THR A 41 -22.15 -30.94 9.17
C THR A 41 -21.03 -31.75 8.51
N GLY A 42 -21.31 -32.99 8.16
CA GLY A 42 -20.36 -33.91 7.52
C GLY A 42 -19.85 -33.47 6.14
N SER A 43 -19.85 -32.15 5.85
CA SER A 43 -19.26 -31.56 4.65
C SER A 43 -17.73 -31.39 4.77
N TYR A 44 -17.19 -31.51 5.97
CA TYR A 44 -15.75 -31.45 6.25
C TYR A 44 -15.33 -32.73 6.96
N GLY A 45 -14.53 -33.55 6.32
CA GLY A 45 -14.00 -34.78 6.89
C GLY A 45 -14.67 -36.06 6.39
N PRO A 46 -14.02 -37.22 6.61
CA PRO A 46 -14.51 -38.49 6.16
C PRO A 46 -15.77 -38.91 6.92
N SER A 47 -16.76 -39.36 6.19
CA SER A 47 -18.12 -39.68 6.67
C SER A 47 -18.20 -40.79 7.70
N HIS A 48 -17.10 -41.48 8.07
CA HIS A 48 -17.16 -42.73 8.78
C HIS A 48 -16.22 -42.93 9.99
N SER A 49 -15.39 -41.95 10.36
CA SER A 49 -14.51 -42.06 11.51
C SER A 49 -14.16 -40.74 12.15
N HIS A 50 -14.43 -40.58 13.44
CA HIS A 50 -14.01 -39.42 14.25
C HIS A 50 -12.48 -39.19 14.27
N ARG A 51 -11.68 -40.19 13.86
CA ARG A 51 -10.21 -40.06 13.79
C ARG A 51 -9.73 -39.17 12.63
N TYR A 52 -10.52 -39.05 11.57
CA TYR A 52 -10.17 -38.29 10.35
C TYR A 52 -10.91 -36.97 10.23
N VAL A 53 -11.66 -36.58 11.24
CA VAL A 53 -12.44 -35.35 11.27
C VAL A 53 -11.55 -34.10 11.12
N ARG A 54 -10.29 -34.20 11.50
CA ARG A 54 -9.33 -33.07 11.41
C ARG A 54 -8.67 -32.92 10.06
N ASP A 55 -8.63 -33.97 9.25
CA ASP A 55 -7.83 -34.01 8.01
C ASP A 55 -8.41 -33.09 6.91
N CYS A 56 -9.70 -32.79 6.98
CA CYS A 56 -10.37 -31.90 6.03
C CYS A 56 -10.91 -30.60 6.64
N GLN A 57 -10.49 -30.26 7.87
CA GLN A 57 -10.91 -29.01 8.49
C GLN A 57 -10.00 -27.85 8.06
N PRO A 58 -10.58 -26.67 7.78
CA PRO A 58 -9.80 -25.47 7.53
C PRO A 58 -8.89 -25.14 8.72
N ILE A 59 -7.64 -24.81 8.46
CA ILE A 59 -6.69 -24.34 9.46
C ILE A 59 -6.63 -22.82 9.37
N ILE A 60 -7.24 -22.16 10.35
CA ILE A 60 -7.34 -20.70 10.37
C ILE A 60 -6.09 -20.07 10.97
N HIS A 61 -5.62 -20.60 12.11
CA HIS A 61 -4.50 -20.06 12.88
C HIS A 61 -3.45 -21.13 13.14
N GLY A 62 -2.21 -20.68 13.30
CA GLY A 62 -1.09 -21.52 13.71
C GLY A 62 -0.19 -21.97 12.58
N ASN A 63 0.89 -22.64 12.95
CA ASN A 63 1.91 -23.10 12.00
C ASN A 63 1.41 -24.31 11.21
N VAL A 64 1.52 -24.21 9.91
CA VAL A 64 1.24 -25.28 8.96
C VAL A 64 2.52 -25.67 8.23
N THR A 65 2.56 -26.88 7.70
CA THR A 65 3.75 -27.41 7.03
C THR A 65 3.95 -26.75 5.67
N HIS A 66 4.97 -25.90 5.54
CA HIS A 66 5.44 -25.38 4.27
C HIS A 66 6.96 -25.21 4.28
N GLU A 67 7.54 -25.15 3.10
CA GLU A 67 8.95 -24.87 2.88
C GLU A 67 9.11 -23.48 2.26
N THR A 68 10.15 -22.78 2.68
CA THR A 68 10.50 -21.46 2.16
C THR A 68 11.89 -21.47 1.52
N TRP A 69 12.05 -20.75 0.42
CA TRP A 69 13.30 -20.67 -0.31
C TRP A 69 13.50 -19.27 -0.87
N LEU A 70 14.74 -18.77 -0.87
CA LEU A 70 15.01 -17.47 -1.48
C LEU A 70 14.97 -17.61 -3.01
N ALA A 71 14.20 -16.76 -3.66
CA ALA A 71 14.14 -16.74 -5.13
C ALA A 71 15.48 -16.29 -5.73
N SER A 72 15.81 -16.89 -6.86
CA SER A 72 16.90 -16.39 -7.72
C SER A 72 16.61 -14.99 -8.25
N SER A 73 17.64 -14.16 -8.37
CA SER A 73 17.55 -12.78 -8.90
C SER A 73 18.66 -12.48 -9.91
N HIS A 74 18.96 -13.41 -10.80
CA HIS A 74 20.04 -13.27 -11.79
C HIS A 74 19.67 -12.29 -12.90
N SER A 75 20.18 -11.07 -12.82
CA SER A 75 19.90 -10.01 -13.79
C SER A 75 20.62 -10.18 -15.14
N GLY A 76 21.73 -10.93 -15.19
CA GLY A 76 22.52 -11.14 -16.40
C GLY A 76 22.13 -12.34 -17.27
N SER A 77 21.19 -13.18 -16.81
CA SER A 77 20.69 -14.36 -17.54
C SER A 77 19.45 -14.02 -18.36
N PRO A 78 19.10 -14.80 -19.39
CA PRO A 78 17.81 -14.63 -20.05
C PRO A 78 16.70 -14.78 -19.01
N VAL A 79 15.56 -14.11 -19.21
CA VAL A 79 14.40 -14.17 -18.30
C VAL A 79 13.99 -15.62 -18.08
N VAL A 80 13.97 -16.40 -19.15
CA VAL A 80 13.46 -17.77 -19.15
C VAL A 80 14.17 -18.63 -20.19
N GLU A 81 14.40 -19.88 -19.82
CA GLU A 81 14.84 -20.93 -20.74
C GLU A 81 13.79 -22.03 -20.78
N SER A 82 13.29 -22.36 -21.95
CA SER A 82 12.35 -23.46 -22.15
C SER A 82 12.94 -24.51 -23.08
N LYS A 83 12.80 -25.76 -22.68
CA LYS A 83 13.26 -26.91 -23.45
C LYS A 83 12.12 -27.91 -23.61
N MET A 84 11.87 -28.32 -24.85
CA MET A 84 11.05 -29.48 -25.13
C MET A 84 11.87 -30.74 -24.81
N PHE A 85 11.25 -31.70 -24.15
CA PHE A 85 11.86 -33.02 -23.89
C PHE A 85 11.03 -34.13 -24.49
N ILE A 86 11.71 -35.22 -24.84
CA ILE A 86 11.14 -36.53 -25.14
C ILE A 86 11.87 -37.52 -24.23
N SER A 87 11.13 -38.29 -23.44
CA SER A 87 11.72 -39.19 -22.46
C SER A 87 10.99 -40.53 -22.41
N ASP A 88 11.77 -41.59 -22.28
CA ASP A 88 11.25 -42.92 -22.10
C ASP A 88 11.11 -43.23 -20.57
N ILE A 89 9.89 -43.43 -20.14
CA ILE A 89 9.58 -43.83 -18.76
C ILE A 89 9.54 -45.36 -18.68
N ARG A 90 10.39 -45.91 -17.85
CA ARG A 90 10.36 -47.36 -17.55
C ARG A 90 9.12 -47.65 -16.71
N THR A 91 8.23 -48.46 -17.26
CA THR A 91 7.08 -49.03 -16.57
C THR A 91 7.36 -50.49 -16.26
N ASN A 92 6.48 -51.14 -15.50
CA ASN A 92 6.56 -52.60 -15.26
C ASN A 92 6.29 -53.43 -16.53
N SER A 93 5.97 -52.76 -17.65
CA SER A 93 5.83 -53.40 -18.98
C SER A 93 7.18 -53.49 -19.70
N GLU A 94 7.36 -54.47 -20.55
CA GLU A 94 8.59 -54.66 -21.35
C GLU A 94 8.85 -53.51 -22.34
N ILE A 95 7.80 -52.72 -22.66
CA ILE A 95 7.90 -51.59 -23.59
C ILE A 95 7.93 -50.30 -22.78
N PRO A 96 8.99 -49.47 -22.93
CA PRO A 96 9.03 -48.17 -22.27
C PRO A 96 7.94 -47.26 -22.84
N LYS A 97 7.35 -46.43 -21.95
CA LYS A 97 6.39 -45.42 -22.34
C LYS A 97 7.10 -44.12 -22.70
N THR A 98 7.00 -43.72 -23.97
CA THR A 98 7.56 -42.43 -24.42
C THR A 98 6.60 -41.29 -24.10
N VAL A 99 7.10 -40.24 -23.47
CA VAL A 99 6.38 -39.00 -23.14
C VAL A 99 7.11 -37.78 -23.71
N SER A 100 6.36 -36.75 -24.06
CA SER A 100 6.87 -35.46 -24.52
C SER A 100 6.29 -34.32 -23.69
N GLY A 101 7.02 -33.23 -23.58
CA GLY A 101 6.57 -32.08 -22.81
C GLY A 101 7.60 -30.95 -22.80
N HIS A 102 7.42 -30.01 -21.91
CA HIS A 102 8.26 -28.85 -21.73
C HIS A 102 8.73 -28.72 -20.29
N ILE A 103 9.99 -28.38 -20.12
CA ILE A 103 10.55 -27.93 -18.85
C ILE A 103 11.09 -26.51 -19.04
N THR A 104 10.71 -25.63 -18.16
CA THR A 104 11.02 -24.19 -18.25
C THR A 104 11.70 -23.76 -16.97
N VAL A 105 12.84 -23.09 -17.10
CA VAL A 105 13.61 -22.50 -16.00
C VAL A 105 13.45 -20.99 -16.05
N VAL A 106 12.93 -20.40 -14.97
CA VAL A 106 12.76 -18.95 -14.83
C VAL A 106 13.81 -18.42 -13.86
N HIS A 107 14.67 -17.52 -14.34
CA HIS A 107 15.86 -17.08 -13.61
C HIS A 107 15.60 -15.97 -12.57
N ASP A 108 14.50 -15.23 -12.71
CA ASP A 108 14.13 -14.11 -11.82
C ASP A 108 12.63 -14.12 -11.52
N PRO A 109 12.15 -15.14 -10.79
CA PRO A 109 10.71 -15.36 -10.64
C PRO A 109 9.97 -14.20 -9.98
N VAL A 110 10.63 -13.44 -9.10
CA VAL A 110 10.01 -12.31 -8.38
C VAL A 110 9.54 -11.20 -9.34
N ARG A 111 10.33 -10.94 -10.40
CA ARG A 111 10.04 -9.84 -11.34
C ARG A 111 9.46 -10.29 -12.68
N THR A 112 9.34 -11.61 -12.87
CA THR A 112 8.98 -12.14 -14.21
C THR A 112 7.84 -13.15 -14.16
N VAL A 113 7.30 -13.49 -12.97
CA VAL A 113 6.19 -14.45 -12.85
C VAL A 113 4.96 -13.77 -12.26
N SER A 114 3.83 -13.96 -12.92
CA SER A 114 2.51 -13.56 -12.41
C SER A 114 1.52 -14.72 -12.47
N VAL A 115 0.67 -14.80 -11.46
CA VAL A 115 -0.56 -15.59 -11.47
C VAL A 115 -1.65 -14.70 -12.07
N LEU A 116 -2.16 -15.08 -13.23
CA LEU A 116 -3.18 -14.31 -13.94
C LEU A 116 -4.56 -14.90 -13.74
N GLU A 117 -5.55 -14.02 -13.61
CA GLU A 117 -6.96 -14.38 -13.64
C GLU A 117 -7.44 -14.58 -15.09
N PRO A 118 -8.46 -15.41 -15.32
CA PRO A 118 -8.94 -15.74 -16.66
C PRO A 118 -9.44 -14.49 -17.41
N GLY A 119 -8.85 -14.20 -18.56
CA GLY A 119 -9.21 -13.07 -19.39
C GLY A 119 -8.82 -11.69 -18.84
N GLY A 120 -8.14 -11.63 -17.69
CA GLY A 120 -7.69 -10.40 -17.03
C GLY A 120 -8.29 -10.20 -15.64
N PRO A 121 -8.12 -9.03 -15.03
CA PRO A 121 -8.58 -8.74 -13.67
C PRO A 121 -10.08 -9.03 -13.45
N ASP A 122 -10.41 -9.49 -12.24
CA ASP A 122 -11.76 -9.89 -11.79
C ASP A 122 -12.34 -11.13 -12.48
N GLY A 123 -11.54 -11.88 -13.24
CA GLY A 123 -11.99 -13.09 -13.89
C GLY A 123 -12.45 -14.17 -12.91
N CYS A 124 -11.73 -14.35 -11.80
CA CYS A 124 -12.09 -15.29 -10.74
C CYS A 124 -13.40 -14.87 -10.03
N GLU A 125 -13.59 -13.59 -9.75
CA GLU A 125 -14.81 -13.06 -9.13
C GLU A 125 -16.03 -13.30 -10.01
N LYS A 126 -15.86 -13.12 -11.32
CA LYS A 126 -16.92 -13.35 -12.32
C LYS A 126 -17.12 -14.83 -12.66
N SER A 127 -16.33 -15.73 -12.06
CA SER A 127 -16.30 -17.16 -12.39
C SER A 127 -16.10 -17.40 -13.90
N HIS A 128 -15.24 -16.58 -14.51
CA HIS A 128 -14.93 -16.67 -15.93
C HIS A 128 -13.94 -17.81 -16.21
N LYS A 129 -14.03 -18.37 -17.41
CA LYS A 129 -13.03 -19.31 -17.95
C LYS A 129 -12.53 -18.79 -19.29
N GLU A 130 -11.23 -18.83 -19.51
CA GLU A 130 -10.64 -18.35 -20.75
C GLU A 130 -9.50 -19.29 -21.22
N LEU A 131 -9.22 -19.29 -22.50
CA LEU A 131 -8.07 -20.01 -23.03
C LEU A 131 -6.78 -19.41 -22.48
N VAL A 132 -5.78 -20.28 -22.22
CA VAL A 132 -4.47 -19.85 -21.74
C VAL A 132 -3.85 -18.81 -22.66
N GLU A 133 -3.95 -19.00 -23.98
CA GLU A 133 -3.42 -18.08 -24.98
C GLU A 133 -4.05 -16.68 -24.90
N ASN A 134 -5.35 -16.59 -24.64
CA ASN A 134 -6.05 -15.32 -24.55
C ASN A 134 -5.67 -14.58 -23.25
N THR A 135 -5.64 -15.30 -22.12
CA THR A 135 -5.17 -14.76 -20.85
C THR A 135 -3.71 -14.33 -20.94
N ALA A 136 -2.85 -15.12 -21.56
CA ALA A 136 -1.43 -14.80 -21.75
C ALA A 136 -1.18 -13.51 -22.55
N ARG A 137 -2.05 -13.19 -23.51
CA ARG A 137 -1.95 -11.95 -24.30
C ARG A 137 -2.16 -10.69 -23.45
N THR A 138 -2.94 -10.77 -22.37
CA THR A 138 -3.21 -9.60 -21.50
C THR A 138 -1.95 -9.08 -20.83
N ARG A 139 -0.98 -9.96 -20.53
CA ARG A 139 0.32 -9.64 -19.89
C ARG A 139 1.52 -9.82 -20.84
N LYS A 140 1.29 -10.12 -22.10
CA LYS A 140 2.35 -10.41 -23.10
C LYS A 140 3.31 -11.50 -22.61
N CYS A 141 2.78 -12.60 -22.09
CA CYS A 141 3.60 -13.68 -21.55
C CYS A 141 4.55 -14.24 -22.62
N LEU A 142 5.81 -14.40 -22.27
CA LEU A 142 6.80 -15.16 -23.04
C LEU A 142 6.44 -16.64 -23.00
N ILE A 143 6.06 -17.12 -21.80
CA ILE A 143 5.60 -18.46 -21.54
C ILE A 143 4.37 -18.39 -20.64
N ALA A 144 3.39 -19.22 -20.93
CA ALA A 144 2.24 -19.40 -20.05
C ALA A 144 1.84 -20.87 -19.97
N GLN A 145 1.42 -21.29 -18.78
CA GLN A 145 0.76 -22.59 -18.60
C GLN A 145 -0.47 -22.42 -17.73
N ASN A 146 -1.44 -23.34 -17.83
CA ASN A 146 -2.58 -23.36 -16.95
C ASN A 146 -2.13 -23.42 -15.48
N GLY A 147 -2.92 -22.81 -14.61
CA GLY A 147 -2.64 -22.69 -13.19
C GLY A 147 -3.34 -23.74 -12.34
N GLY A 148 -4.02 -23.27 -11.29
CA GLY A 148 -4.68 -24.10 -10.30
C GLY A 148 -6.01 -24.68 -10.75
N TYR A 149 -6.61 -25.44 -9.87
CA TYR A 149 -7.90 -26.07 -10.06
C TYR A 149 -9.05 -25.08 -10.04
N PHE A 150 -10.14 -25.44 -10.68
CA PHE A 150 -11.36 -24.66 -10.72
C PHE A 150 -12.59 -25.59 -10.81
N ASP A 151 -13.73 -25.07 -10.45
CA ASP A 151 -15.01 -25.75 -10.68
C ASP A 151 -15.30 -25.76 -12.19
N THR A 152 -15.25 -26.94 -12.79
CA THR A 152 -15.38 -27.10 -14.25
C THR A 152 -16.76 -26.69 -14.76
N LEU A 153 -17.79 -26.73 -13.92
CA LEU A 153 -19.15 -26.35 -14.27
C LEU A 153 -19.36 -24.84 -14.17
N SER A 154 -19.07 -24.25 -12.99
CA SER A 154 -19.30 -22.83 -12.74
C SER A 154 -18.20 -21.91 -13.25
N GLY A 155 -16.97 -22.43 -13.42
CA GLY A 155 -15.79 -21.63 -13.75
C GLY A 155 -15.13 -20.97 -12.53
N ARG A 156 -15.64 -21.20 -11.32
CA ARG A 156 -15.11 -20.59 -10.11
C ARG A 156 -13.67 -21.04 -9.82
N CYS A 157 -12.77 -20.10 -9.57
CA CYS A 157 -11.43 -20.38 -9.09
C CYS A 157 -11.49 -21.09 -7.72
N LEU A 158 -10.67 -22.11 -7.51
CA LEU A 158 -10.59 -22.87 -6.25
C LEU A 158 -9.25 -22.64 -5.55
N GLY A 159 -9.24 -22.88 -4.24
CA GLY A 159 -8.05 -22.71 -3.40
C GLY A 159 -7.77 -21.24 -3.07
N ASN A 160 -6.52 -20.94 -2.75
CA ASN A 160 -6.04 -19.59 -2.57
C ASN A 160 -5.43 -19.08 -3.87
N VAL A 161 -5.79 -17.85 -4.26
CA VAL A 161 -5.25 -17.19 -5.44
C VAL A 161 -4.92 -15.74 -5.09
N VAL A 162 -3.64 -15.36 -5.25
CA VAL A 162 -3.17 -13.98 -5.23
C VAL A 162 -2.59 -13.66 -6.59
N SER A 163 -3.11 -12.63 -7.23
CA SER A 163 -2.70 -12.12 -8.53
C SER A 163 -2.12 -10.73 -8.37
N ASP A 164 -0.82 -10.57 -8.63
CA ASP A 164 -0.08 -9.29 -8.53
C ASP A 164 -0.38 -8.53 -7.22
N GLY A 165 -0.28 -9.22 -6.07
CA GLY A 165 -0.51 -8.67 -4.73
C GLY A 165 -1.97 -8.52 -4.32
N ARG A 166 -2.93 -8.87 -5.18
CA ARG A 166 -4.36 -8.86 -4.87
C ARG A 166 -4.86 -10.26 -4.55
N LEU A 167 -5.38 -10.47 -3.35
CA LEU A 167 -6.07 -11.72 -2.97
C LEU A 167 -7.41 -11.78 -3.70
N VAL A 168 -7.52 -12.67 -4.70
CA VAL A 168 -8.73 -12.81 -5.54
C VAL A 168 -9.61 -13.99 -5.13
N GLN A 169 -9.02 -15.00 -4.49
CA GLN A 169 -9.74 -16.14 -3.95
C GLN A 169 -9.09 -16.59 -2.64
N ASN A 170 -9.91 -16.83 -1.60
CA ASN A 170 -9.48 -17.33 -0.31
C ASN A 170 -10.16 -18.68 -0.02
N SER A 171 -9.37 -19.71 0.20
CA SER A 171 -9.86 -21.04 0.59
C SER A 171 -10.29 -21.14 2.05
N ARG A 172 -10.03 -20.08 2.83
CA ARG A 172 -10.31 -20.02 4.28
C ARG A 172 -9.61 -21.11 5.07
N GLY A 173 -8.35 -21.40 4.72
CA GLY A 173 -7.53 -22.37 5.42
C GLY A 173 -7.72 -23.82 4.99
N LEU A 174 -8.51 -24.10 3.94
CA LEU A 174 -8.61 -25.44 3.38
C LEU A 174 -7.24 -25.89 2.86
N GLN A 175 -6.80 -27.08 3.25
CA GLN A 175 -5.46 -27.56 2.97
C GLN A 175 -5.36 -28.15 1.57
N ASN A 176 -4.65 -27.47 0.72
CA ASN A 176 -4.15 -27.91 -0.58
C ASN A 176 -2.68 -27.52 -0.72
N ALA A 177 -1.92 -28.26 -1.51
CA ALA A 177 -0.56 -27.87 -1.84
C ALA A 177 -0.54 -26.55 -2.59
N GLN A 178 0.27 -25.60 -2.15
CA GLN A 178 0.30 -24.24 -2.67
C GLN A 178 1.72 -23.84 -3.09
N PHE A 179 1.78 -22.96 -4.07
CA PHE A 179 2.98 -22.25 -4.47
C PHE A 179 2.71 -20.75 -4.38
N GLY A 180 3.64 -20.00 -3.78
CA GLY A 180 3.54 -18.55 -3.71
C GLY A 180 4.88 -17.85 -3.73
N ILE A 181 4.85 -16.56 -4.04
CA ILE A 181 5.96 -15.61 -3.95
C ILE A 181 5.54 -14.51 -2.99
N ARG A 182 6.33 -14.31 -1.93
CA ARG A 182 6.12 -13.22 -0.98
C ARG A 182 6.78 -11.94 -1.45
N LYS A 183 6.38 -10.81 -0.88
CA LYS A 183 6.90 -9.47 -1.22
C LYS A 183 8.41 -9.33 -1.04
N ASP A 184 9.00 -10.03 -0.08
CA ASP A 184 10.44 -10.06 0.15
C ASP A 184 11.22 -10.95 -0.84
N GLY A 185 10.54 -11.59 -1.79
CA GLY A 185 11.12 -12.52 -2.77
C GLY A 185 11.23 -13.95 -2.28
N THR A 186 10.65 -14.31 -1.15
CA THR A 186 10.62 -15.70 -0.67
C THR A 186 9.63 -16.53 -1.47
N LEU A 187 10.09 -17.66 -2.02
CA LEU A 187 9.26 -18.72 -2.58
C LEU A 187 8.69 -19.57 -1.45
N VAL A 188 7.42 -19.91 -1.52
CA VAL A 188 6.73 -20.74 -0.53
C VAL A 188 6.08 -21.92 -1.23
N PHE A 189 6.30 -23.14 -0.69
CA PHE A 189 5.70 -24.39 -1.17
C PHE A 189 5.11 -25.16 -0.01
N GLY A 190 3.87 -25.62 -0.12
CA GLY A 190 3.23 -26.47 0.87
C GLY A 190 1.86 -25.99 1.32
N TYR A 191 1.55 -26.22 2.59
CA TYR A 191 0.25 -25.91 3.18
C TYR A 191 0.31 -24.58 3.92
N LEU A 192 -0.79 -23.82 3.89
CA LEU A 192 -0.89 -22.50 4.51
C LEU A 192 -2.17 -22.44 5.37
N SER A 193 -2.07 -21.82 6.54
CA SER A 193 -3.24 -21.39 7.29
C SER A 193 -3.89 -20.16 6.62
N GLU A 194 -5.12 -19.84 7.00
CA GLU A 194 -5.73 -18.58 6.55
C GLU A 194 -4.92 -17.37 7.02
N GLU A 195 -4.37 -17.43 8.25
CA GLU A 195 -3.49 -16.41 8.81
C GLU A 195 -2.23 -16.19 7.96
N ASP A 196 -1.59 -17.26 7.48
CA ASP A 196 -0.43 -17.16 6.58
C ASP A 196 -0.76 -16.46 5.26
N VAL A 197 -1.96 -16.70 4.73
CA VAL A 197 -2.43 -16.10 3.47
C VAL A 197 -2.77 -14.62 3.64
N LEU A 198 -3.26 -14.22 4.83
CA LEU A 198 -3.66 -12.86 5.17
C LEU A 198 -2.53 -12.05 5.85
N ASP A 199 -1.30 -12.54 5.87
CA ASP A 199 -0.15 -11.85 6.44
C ASP A 199 0.10 -10.50 5.74
N GLU A 200 -0.11 -9.40 6.46
CA GLU A 200 0.10 -8.03 5.97
C GLU A 200 1.56 -7.56 6.11
N VAL A 201 2.38 -8.23 6.91
CA VAL A 201 3.79 -7.86 7.14
C VAL A 201 4.63 -8.23 5.94
N ASN A 202 4.49 -9.48 5.47
CA ASN A 202 5.16 -9.99 4.27
C ASN A 202 4.14 -10.70 3.36
N PRO A 203 3.24 -9.92 2.72
CA PRO A 203 2.13 -10.48 1.95
C PRO A 203 2.61 -11.26 0.73
N PHE A 204 1.78 -12.17 0.27
CA PHE A 204 1.98 -12.81 -1.03
C PHE A 204 1.76 -11.80 -2.15
N VAL A 205 2.68 -11.77 -3.12
CA VAL A 205 2.50 -11.05 -4.39
C VAL A 205 1.93 -11.99 -5.45
N GLN A 206 2.26 -13.28 -5.38
CA GLN A 206 1.70 -14.34 -6.22
C GLN A 206 1.38 -15.54 -5.33
N LEU A 207 0.22 -16.15 -5.50
CA LEU A 207 -0.16 -17.38 -4.80
C LEU A 207 -1.13 -18.19 -5.65
N ILE A 208 -0.91 -19.48 -5.73
CA ILE A 208 -1.79 -20.42 -6.44
C ILE A 208 -1.87 -21.74 -5.69
N SER A 209 -3.05 -22.33 -5.67
CA SER A 209 -3.27 -23.66 -5.11
C SER A 209 -3.28 -24.73 -6.19
N GLY A 210 -2.53 -25.79 -5.92
CA GLY A 210 -2.60 -27.04 -6.65
C GLY A 210 -3.27 -28.13 -5.82
N VAL A 211 -3.07 -29.38 -6.22
CA VAL A 211 -3.44 -30.58 -5.47
C VAL A 211 -2.28 -31.56 -5.57
N VAL A 212 -1.81 -32.07 -4.47
CA VAL A 212 -0.63 -32.91 -4.27
C VAL A 212 0.70 -32.14 -4.30
N TRP A 213 1.37 -32.17 -3.16
CA TRP A 213 2.75 -31.75 -3.02
C TRP A 213 3.66 -32.91 -3.48
N LEU A 214 4.24 -32.75 -4.67
CA LEU A 214 5.01 -33.79 -5.38
C LEU A 214 6.36 -34.06 -4.73
N LEU A 215 7.13 -32.96 -4.53
CA LEU A 215 8.49 -33.01 -3.96
C LEU A 215 8.59 -32.06 -2.77
N ARG A 216 9.20 -32.53 -1.70
CA ARG A 216 9.56 -31.75 -0.53
C ARG A 216 11.02 -31.99 -0.17
N ALA A 217 11.84 -30.93 -0.12
CA ALA A 217 13.27 -31.01 0.18
C ALA A 217 14.02 -32.07 -0.66
N GLY A 218 13.68 -32.19 -1.95
CA GLY A 218 14.27 -33.14 -2.89
C GLY A 218 13.76 -34.57 -2.79
N GLU A 219 12.79 -34.86 -1.92
CA GLU A 219 12.20 -36.20 -1.77
C GLU A 219 10.73 -36.23 -2.21
N VAL A 220 10.29 -37.39 -2.71
CA VAL A 220 8.89 -37.57 -3.14
C VAL A 220 7.98 -37.51 -1.91
N TYR A 221 6.97 -36.65 -1.92
CA TYR A 221 6.11 -36.35 -0.76
C TYR A 221 4.63 -36.70 -0.99
N ILE A 222 4.33 -37.48 -2.01
CA ILE A 222 2.96 -37.78 -2.46
C ILE A 222 2.13 -38.52 -1.39
N ASN A 223 2.73 -39.50 -0.70
CA ASN A 223 2.02 -40.28 0.33
C ASN A 223 1.55 -39.39 1.50
N GLU A 224 2.43 -38.53 1.97
CA GLU A 224 2.18 -37.58 3.05
C GLU A 224 1.16 -36.55 2.62
N SER A 225 1.26 -36.09 1.37
CA SER A 225 0.31 -35.14 0.76
C SER A 225 -1.10 -35.72 0.67
N MET A 226 -1.24 -36.98 0.26
CA MET A 226 -2.55 -37.66 0.24
C MET A 226 -3.19 -37.82 1.64
N GLN A 227 -2.38 -37.81 2.71
CA GLN A 227 -2.88 -37.87 4.08
C GLN A 227 -3.24 -36.47 4.63
N ALA A 228 -2.58 -35.41 4.13
CA ALA A 228 -2.77 -34.04 4.59
C ALA A 228 -3.93 -33.32 3.88
N GLU A 229 -4.17 -33.65 2.62
CA GLU A 229 -5.19 -33.00 1.79
C GLU A 229 -6.54 -33.74 1.84
N CYS A 230 -7.63 -33.01 1.60
CA CYS A 230 -8.96 -33.58 1.56
C CYS A 230 -9.25 -34.33 0.26
N ASP A 231 -9.83 -35.51 0.32
CA ASP A 231 -10.29 -36.30 -0.85
C ASP A 231 -11.25 -35.51 -1.76
N LYS A 232 -11.98 -34.53 -1.20
CA LYS A 232 -12.98 -33.72 -1.93
C LYS A 232 -12.38 -32.53 -2.68
N THR A 233 -11.09 -32.30 -2.59
CA THR A 233 -10.43 -31.16 -3.28
C THR A 233 -10.12 -31.44 -4.73
N GLN A 234 -10.39 -32.63 -5.25
CA GLN A 234 -10.21 -33.03 -6.64
C GLN A 234 -11.47 -33.75 -7.17
N GLU A 235 -11.71 -33.69 -8.47
CA GLU A 235 -12.93 -34.19 -9.14
C GLU A 235 -12.75 -35.60 -9.76
N THR A 236 -11.55 -36.18 -9.72
CA THR A 236 -11.18 -37.38 -10.51
C THR A 236 -11.51 -38.70 -9.80
N GLY A 237 -12.32 -38.69 -8.76
CA GLY A 237 -12.68 -39.85 -7.97
C GLY A 237 -11.91 -39.96 -6.64
N THR A 238 -11.31 -41.12 -6.31
CA THR A 238 -10.50 -41.22 -5.10
C THR A 238 -9.13 -40.57 -5.29
N PHE A 239 -8.52 -40.11 -4.19
CA PHE A 239 -7.18 -39.51 -4.22
C PHE A 239 -6.14 -40.47 -4.80
N GLN A 240 -6.23 -41.76 -4.49
CA GLN A 240 -5.39 -42.82 -5.05
C GLN A 240 -5.50 -42.87 -6.58
N ARG A 241 -6.72 -42.88 -7.13
CA ARG A 241 -6.92 -42.84 -8.58
C ARG A 241 -6.34 -41.54 -9.21
N PHE A 242 -6.54 -40.43 -8.55
CA PHE A 242 -6.01 -39.12 -9.03
C PHE A 242 -4.49 -39.15 -9.19
N VAL A 243 -3.79 -39.77 -8.22
CA VAL A 243 -2.33 -39.87 -8.22
C VAL A 243 -1.83 -40.89 -9.25
N GLU A 244 -2.53 -41.99 -9.43
CA GLU A 244 -2.14 -43.12 -10.27
C GLU A 244 -2.56 -42.97 -11.73
N VAL A 245 -3.56 -42.16 -12.04
CA VAL A 245 -4.05 -42.02 -13.40
C VAL A 245 -3.01 -41.36 -14.31
N ILE A 246 -2.78 -42.02 -15.46
CA ILE A 246 -1.94 -41.46 -16.52
C ILE A 246 -2.70 -40.34 -17.22
N SER A 247 -2.08 -39.16 -17.36
CA SER A 247 -2.71 -38.00 -17.98
C SER A 247 -1.67 -36.97 -18.44
N ALA A 248 -2.11 -35.92 -19.13
CA ALA A 248 -1.36 -34.68 -19.21
C ALA A 248 -1.24 -34.06 -17.81
N ARG A 249 -0.06 -33.53 -17.48
CA ARG A 249 0.22 -32.98 -16.15
C ARG A 249 0.96 -31.65 -16.26
N THR A 250 0.71 -30.78 -15.32
CA THR A 250 1.47 -29.54 -15.10
C THR A 250 1.91 -29.46 -13.66
N ALA A 251 3.05 -28.86 -13.44
CA ALA A 251 3.60 -28.63 -12.11
C ALA A 251 4.40 -27.33 -12.06
N VAL A 252 4.61 -26.84 -10.85
CA VAL A 252 5.51 -25.74 -10.53
C VAL A 252 6.40 -26.16 -9.38
N GLY A 253 7.70 -25.83 -9.47
CA GLY A 253 8.69 -26.12 -8.45
C GLY A 253 9.85 -25.15 -8.49
N HIS A 254 10.89 -25.42 -7.71
CA HIS A 254 12.15 -24.68 -7.76
C HIS A 254 13.35 -25.60 -7.62
N ASP A 255 14.49 -25.15 -8.11
CA ASP A 255 15.78 -25.83 -7.94
C ASP A 255 16.57 -25.29 -6.74
N MET A 256 17.80 -25.77 -6.56
CA MET A 256 18.70 -25.38 -5.48
C MET A 256 19.12 -23.89 -5.52
N GLU A 257 19.12 -23.28 -6.70
CA GLU A 257 19.46 -21.87 -6.93
C GLU A 257 18.25 -20.94 -6.73
N GLY A 258 17.06 -21.47 -6.43
CA GLY A 258 15.83 -20.70 -6.29
C GLY A 258 15.25 -20.23 -7.63
N ARG A 259 15.67 -20.84 -8.76
CA ARG A 259 15.03 -20.63 -10.05
C ARG A 259 13.71 -21.37 -10.08
N LEU A 260 12.68 -20.74 -10.64
CA LEU A 260 11.38 -21.41 -10.74
C LEU A 260 11.37 -22.36 -11.92
N ILE A 261 10.80 -23.54 -11.70
CA ILE A 261 10.66 -24.58 -12.70
C ILE A 261 9.17 -24.76 -13.03
N LEU A 262 8.81 -24.53 -14.30
CA LEU A 262 7.51 -24.89 -14.81
C LEU A 262 7.64 -26.21 -15.59
N PHE A 263 6.76 -27.14 -15.33
CA PHE A 263 6.73 -28.44 -15.98
C PHE A 263 5.39 -28.68 -16.65
N HIS A 264 5.44 -29.13 -17.86
CA HIS A 264 4.28 -29.58 -18.63
C HIS A 264 4.60 -30.88 -19.35
N VAL A 265 3.73 -31.86 -19.31
CA VAL A 265 3.80 -33.08 -20.09
C VAL A 265 2.51 -33.31 -20.85
N ASP A 266 2.64 -33.57 -22.14
CA ASP A 266 1.54 -33.93 -23.03
C ASP A 266 0.90 -35.25 -22.61
N GLY A 267 -0.42 -35.37 -22.73
CA GLY A 267 -1.09 -36.58 -22.35
C GLY A 267 -2.55 -36.64 -22.77
N GLN A 268 -3.18 -37.69 -22.32
CA GLN A 268 -4.62 -37.91 -22.45
C GLN A 268 -5.00 -38.89 -21.34
N THR A 269 -5.96 -38.52 -20.50
CA THR A 269 -6.40 -39.30 -19.34
C THR A 269 -6.69 -40.75 -19.73
N ASP A 270 -6.17 -41.68 -18.94
CA ASP A 270 -6.21 -43.14 -19.11
C ASP A 270 -5.48 -43.71 -20.36
N ARG A 271 -4.82 -42.87 -21.17
CA ARG A 271 -4.22 -43.33 -22.44
C ARG A 271 -2.72 -43.05 -22.56
N ARG A 272 -2.29 -41.83 -22.26
CA ARG A 272 -0.88 -41.39 -22.40
C ARG A 272 -0.58 -40.24 -21.46
N GLY A 273 0.69 -39.97 -21.26
CA GLY A 273 1.19 -38.97 -20.33
C GLY A 273 1.82 -39.61 -19.10
N MET A 274 1.76 -38.95 -17.97
CA MET A 274 2.39 -39.40 -16.73
C MET A 274 1.39 -39.44 -15.57
N ASN A 275 1.60 -40.39 -14.62
CA ASN A 275 0.99 -40.32 -13.31
C ASN A 275 1.82 -39.39 -12.38
N LEU A 276 1.34 -39.05 -11.18
CA LEU A 276 2.04 -38.10 -10.33
C LEU A 276 3.34 -38.65 -9.74
N TRP A 277 3.47 -39.95 -9.53
CA TRP A 277 4.71 -40.60 -9.11
C TRP A 277 5.81 -40.46 -10.17
N GLU A 278 5.46 -40.66 -11.45
CA GLU A 278 6.37 -40.49 -12.59
C GLU A 278 6.78 -39.03 -12.76
N VAL A 279 5.87 -38.08 -12.53
CA VAL A 279 6.17 -36.63 -12.56
C VAL A 279 7.14 -36.28 -11.42
N ALA A 280 6.88 -36.72 -10.20
CA ALA A 280 7.75 -36.45 -9.06
C ALA A 280 9.16 -37.02 -9.27
N GLU A 281 9.27 -38.27 -9.70
CA GLU A 281 10.55 -38.88 -10.00
C GLU A 281 11.30 -38.22 -11.17
N PHE A 282 10.58 -37.78 -12.18
CA PHE A 282 11.15 -37.01 -13.28
C PHE A 282 11.72 -35.69 -12.79
N LEU A 283 10.93 -34.89 -12.06
CA LEU A 283 11.35 -33.61 -11.49
C LEU A 283 12.52 -33.73 -10.52
N LYS A 284 12.50 -34.78 -9.66
CA LYS A 284 13.62 -35.11 -8.76
C LYS A 284 14.93 -35.32 -9.53
N LYS A 285 14.87 -36.07 -10.65
CA LYS A 285 16.05 -36.29 -11.53
C LYS A 285 16.54 -35.02 -12.21
N GLN A 286 15.66 -34.02 -12.42
CA GLN A 286 16.02 -32.72 -12.96
C GLN A 286 16.58 -31.75 -11.89
N GLY A 287 16.69 -32.18 -10.61
CA GLY A 287 17.23 -31.37 -9.52
C GLY A 287 16.21 -30.42 -8.87
N VAL A 288 14.91 -30.66 -9.07
CA VAL A 288 13.86 -29.89 -8.42
C VAL A 288 13.80 -30.25 -6.94
N VAL A 289 13.73 -29.24 -6.07
CA VAL A 289 13.75 -29.37 -4.61
C VAL A 289 12.35 -29.45 -4.02
N ASN A 290 11.50 -28.47 -4.32
CA ASN A 290 10.08 -28.50 -3.95
C ASN A 290 9.24 -28.34 -5.21
N ALA A 291 8.13 -29.07 -5.30
CA ALA A 291 7.21 -28.97 -6.42
C ALA A 291 5.79 -29.37 -6.03
N ILE A 292 4.81 -28.66 -6.55
CA ILE A 292 3.38 -29.02 -6.45
C ILE A 292 2.81 -29.36 -7.83
N ASN A 293 1.83 -30.26 -7.85
CA ASN A 293 1.05 -30.52 -9.05
C ASN A 293 -0.05 -29.46 -9.21
N LEU A 294 -0.20 -28.98 -10.42
CA LEU A 294 -1.25 -28.05 -10.84
C LEU A 294 -2.36 -28.80 -11.61
N ASP A 295 -3.33 -28.05 -12.15
CA ASP A 295 -4.43 -28.66 -12.89
C ASP A 295 -3.91 -29.35 -14.16
N GLY A 296 -4.36 -30.57 -14.36
CA GLY A 296 -3.90 -31.45 -15.44
C GLY A 296 -5.02 -31.86 -16.41
N GLY A 297 -4.82 -33.01 -17.04
CA GLY A 297 -5.82 -33.57 -17.96
C GLY A 297 -6.18 -32.62 -19.10
N GLY A 298 -7.46 -32.36 -19.30
CA GLY A 298 -7.96 -31.47 -20.35
C GLY A 298 -7.49 -30.02 -20.22
N SER A 299 -7.15 -29.59 -19.00
CA SER A 299 -6.70 -28.22 -18.72
C SER A 299 -5.21 -28.01 -19.05
N ALA A 300 -4.42 -29.08 -19.11
CA ALA A 300 -2.97 -28.98 -19.34
C ALA A 300 -2.69 -28.30 -20.68
N THR A 301 -2.14 -27.10 -20.60
CA THR A 301 -1.87 -26.23 -21.73
C THR A 301 -0.55 -25.50 -21.52
N TYR A 302 0.29 -25.48 -22.56
CA TYR A 302 1.56 -24.75 -22.59
C TYR A 302 1.60 -23.82 -23.79
N VAL A 303 1.90 -22.56 -23.57
CA VAL A 303 1.93 -21.48 -24.57
C VAL A 303 3.33 -20.87 -24.60
N LEU A 304 3.89 -20.73 -25.77
CA LEU A 304 5.18 -20.11 -26.03
C LEU A 304 4.99 -18.92 -26.96
N ASN A 305 5.41 -17.73 -26.53
CA ASN A 305 5.28 -16.47 -27.28
C ASN A 305 3.87 -16.25 -27.87
N GLY A 306 2.83 -16.51 -27.05
CA GLY A 306 1.44 -16.32 -27.42
C GLY A 306 0.85 -17.39 -28.34
N SER A 307 1.60 -18.46 -28.65
CA SER A 307 1.16 -19.59 -29.47
C SER A 307 1.10 -20.88 -28.67
N LEU A 308 0.06 -21.69 -28.91
CA LEU A 308 -0.06 -23.01 -28.30
C LEU A 308 1.12 -23.91 -28.72
N ALA A 309 1.84 -24.43 -27.74
CA ALA A 309 2.99 -25.31 -27.94
C ALA A 309 2.79 -26.73 -27.40
N SER A 310 1.71 -26.98 -26.62
CA SER A 310 1.33 -28.30 -26.12
C SER A 310 0.34 -28.98 -27.07
N PHE A 311 0.24 -30.31 -26.93
CA PHE A 311 -0.81 -31.07 -27.57
C PHE A 311 -2.11 -30.97 -26.73
N PRO A 312 -3.22 -30.43 -27.30
CA PRO A 312 -4.48 -30.32 -26.57
C PRO A 312 -5.02 -31.69 -26.13
N SER A 313 -5.40 -31.82 -24.87
CA SER A 313 -5.88 -33.10 -24.31
C SER A 313 -7.38 -33.17 -24.13
N ASP A 314 -8.10 -32.04 -24.18
CA ASP A 314 -9.56 -31.99 -24.09
C ASP A 314 -10.24 -32.20 -25.47
N HIS A 315 -11.53 -32.44 -25.45
CA HIS A 315 -12.32 -32.55 -26.68
C HIS A 315 -12.81 -31.18 -27.15
N CYS A 316 -12.80 -30.98 -28.46
CA CYS A 316 -13.56 -29.89 -29.07
C CYS A 316 -15.07 -30.13 -28.93
N VAL A 317 -15.88 -29.13 -29.31
CA VAL A 317 -17.31 -29.28 -29.43
C VAL A 317 -17.65 -30.51 -30.31
N GLU A 318 -16.89 -30.71 -31.39
CA GLU A 318 -16.92 -31.95 -32.15
C GLU A 318 -15.92 -32.95 -31.51
N ALA A 319 -16.45 -33.95 -30.85
CA ALA A 319 -15.68 -34.92 -30.04
C ALA A 319 -14.56 -35.65 -30.78
N MET A 320 -14.51 -35.59 -32.11
CA MET A 320 -13.47 -36.19 -32.94
C MET A 320 -12.11 -35.46 -32.83
N TRP A 321 -12.14 -34.13 -32.54
CA TRP A 321 -10.95 -33.31 -32.47
C TRP A 321 -10.55 -32.97 -31.03
N ARG A 322 -9.30 -32.54 -30.84
CA ARG A 322 -8.76 -32.08 -29.56
C ARG A 322 -8.57 -30.58 -29.59
N CYS A 323 -9.01 -29.91 -28.51
CA CYS A 323 -8.92 -28.47 -28.32
C CYS A 323 -8.34 -28.15 -26.94
N PRO A 324 -7.69 -27.01 -26.77
CA PRO A 324 -7.37 -26.51 -25.44
C PRO A 324 -8.67 -26.14 -24.70
N ARG A 325 -8.67 -26.43 -23.41
CA ARG A 325 -9.78 -26.08 -22.50
C ARG A 325 -9.64 -24.64 -22.02
N ALA A 326 -10.77 -23.93 -21.88
CA ALA A 326 -10.82 -22.71 -21.10
C ALA A 326 -10.64 -23.01 -19.62
N VAL A 327 -9.70 -22.34 -18.98
CA VAL A 327 -9.27 -22.56 -17.58
C VAL A 327 -9.52 -21.32 -16.73
N SER A 328 -9.31 -21.42 -15.40
CA SER A 328 -9.52 -20.30 -14.48
C SER A 328 -8.27 -19.43 -14.32
N THR A 329 -7.14 -20.00 -13.98
CA THR A 329 -5.90 -19.26 -13.71
C THR A 329 -4.78 -19.70 -14.62
N VAL A 330 -3.81 -18.81 -14.81
CA VAL A 330 -2.66 -19.03 -15.67
C VAL A 330 -1.39 -18.58 -14.95
N LEU A 331 -0.34 -19.41 -14.97
CA LEU A 331 1.01 -19.00 -14.63
C LEU A 331 1.66 -18.39 -15.86
N CYS A 332 2.04 -17.13 -15.77
CA CYS A 332 2.65 -16.33 -16.83
C CYS A 332 4.09 -15.99 -16.49
N VAL A 333 4.99 -16.22 -17.43
CA VAL A 333 6.34 -15.68 -17.41
C VAL A 333 6.41 -14.55 -18.44
N HIS A 334 6.77 -13.36 -18.01
CA HIS A 334 6.84 -12.15 -18.80
C HIS A 334 8.21 -11.46 -18.67
N GLU A 335 8.44 -10.41 -19.43
CA GLU A 335 9.64 -9.60 -19.27
C GLU A 335 9.74 -9.02 -17.86
N ARG A 336 10.96 -8.67 -17.44
CA ARG A 336 11.17 -8.12 -16.08
C ARG A 336 10.35 -6.87 -15.84
N LEU A 337 9.61 -6.86 -14.75
CA LEU A 337 8.86 -5.69 -14.32
C LEU A 337 9.75 -4.75 -13.48
N CYS A 338 9.52 -3.47 -13.65
CA CYS A 338 10.07 -2.45 -12.76
C CYS A 338 9.27 -2.36 -11.46
N GLN A 339 9.86 -1.84 -10.41
CA GLN A 339 9.18 -1.53 -9.15
C GLN A 339 9.36 -0.04 -8.83
N PRO A 340 8.31 0.77 -8.95
CA PRO A 340 6.96 0.45 -9.45
C PRO A 340 6.95 0.20 -10.97
N GLU A 341 5.95 -0.54 -11.47
CA GLU A 341 5.84 -0.88 -12.91
C GLU A 341 5.77 0.36 -13.81
N ASP A 342 5.12 1.41 -13.33
CA ASP A 342 4.93 2.67 -14.03
C ASP A 342 6.11 3.63 -13.89
N CYS A 343 7.21 3.22 -13.23
CA CYS A 343 8.36 4.06 -12.95
C CYS A 343 7.96 5.43 -12.36
N SER A 344 7.01 5.43 -11.43
CA SER A 344 6.42 6.62 -10.80
C SER A 344 5.79 7.60 -11.80
N GLN A 345 5.40 7.15 -12.98
CA GLN A 345 4.87 7.91 -14.11
C GLN A 345 5.89 8.88 -14.75
N HIS A 346 7.17 8.78 -14.37
CA HIS A 346 8.24 9.68 -14.82
C HIS A 346 9.37 8.93 -15.53
N GLY A 347 9.07 7.74 -16.07
CA GLY A 347 10.04 6.92 -16.80
C GLY A 347 9.35 5.81 -17.59
N VAL A 348 10.17 5.04 -18.28
CA VAL A 348 9.75 3.84 -19.02
C VAL A 348 10.49 2.66 -18.44
N CYS A 349 9.78 1.56 -18.23
CA CYS A 349 10.41 0.32 -17.77
C CYS A 349 11.10 -0.38 -18.94
N VAL A 350 12.41 -0.59 -18.82
CA VAL A 350 13.22 -1.32 -19.80
C VAL A 350 14.02 -2.39 -19.05
N ASP A 351 13.76 -3.65 -19.34
CA ASP A 351 14.41 -4.82 -18.72
C ASP A 351 14.50 -4.76 -17.18
N GLY A 352 13.39 -4.35 -16.54
CA GLY A 352 13.28 -4.25 -15.09
C GLY A 352 14.01 -3.05 -14.47
N GLN A 353 14.46 -2.11 -15.28
CA GLN A 353 15.05 -0.86 -14.85
C GLN A 353 14.26 0.32 -15.40
N CYS A 354 14.03 1.33 -14.55
CA CYS A 354 13.35 2.53 -15.00
C CYS A 354 14.34 3.46 -15.72
N GLU A 355 14.07 3.74 -17.00
CA GLU A 355 14.71 4.82 -17.75
C GLU A 355 13.90 6.08 -17.54
N CYS A 356 14.47 7.05 -16.80
CA CYS A 356 13.76 8.23 -16.36
C CYS A 356 13.65 9.28 -17.48
N GLN A 357 12.52 9.99 -17.47
CA GLN A 357 12.32 11.18 -18.29
C GLN A 357 13.28 12.29 -17.83
N PRO A 358 13.60 13.26 -18.73
CA PRO A 358 14.39 14.43 -18.36
C PRO A 358 13.83 15.14 -17.13
N GLY A 359 14.69 15.51 -16.19
CA GLY A 359 14.28 16.14 -14.93
C GLY A 359 13.98 15.16 -13.79
N TRP A 360 14.00 13.86 -14.04
CA TRP A 360 13.78 12.83 -13.03
C TRP A 360 14.97 11.88 -12.92
N ASN A 361 15.20 11.31 -11.73
CA ASN A 361 16.25 10.34 -11.50
C ASN A 361 15.90 9.34 -10.37
N GLY A 362 16.86 8.47 -10.09
CA GLY A 362 16.74 7.40 -9.12
C GLY A 362 16.22 6.10 -9.74
N PRO A 363 16.27 4.99 -9.00
CA PRO A 363 15.92 3.67 -9.51
C PRO A 363 14.44 3.53 -9.88
N THR A 364 13.60 4.41 -9.36
CA THR A 364 12.14 4.42 -9.56
C THR A 364 11.65 5.67 -10.30
N CYS A 365 12.54 6.55 -10.73
CA CYS A 365 12.22 7.87 -11.32
C CYS A 365 11.33 8.76 -10.42
N ALA A 366 11.38 8.55 -9.11
CA ALA A 366 10.58 9.32 -8.15
C ALA A 366 11.28 10.62 -7.70
N ASN A 367 12.58 10.77 -7.97
CA ASN A 367 13.35 11.90 -7.53
C ASN A 367 13.44 12.96 -8.62
N LEU A 368 12.92 14.14 -8.34
CA LEU A 368 13.07 15.30 -9.24
C LEU A 368 14.52 15.81 -9.20
N THR A 369 15.11 16.05 -10.35
CA THR A 369 16.47 16.59 -10.49
C THR A 369 16.41 17.98 -11.06
N CYS A 370 16.85 18.98 -10.31
CA CYS A 370 17.06 20.30 -10.83
C CYS A 370 18.39 20.38 -11.58
N GLN A 371 18.35 20.59 -12.88
CA GLN A 371 19.54 20.91 -13.65
C GLN A 371 19.44 22.35 -14.19
N PRO A 372 20.53 23.14 -14.17
CA PRO A 372 21.91 22.75 -13.83
C PRO A 372 22.31 22.88 -12.37
N ALA A 373 21.47 23.35 -11.46
CA ALA A 373 21.79 23.50 -10.03
C ALA A 373 20.55 23.35 -9.15
N ALA A 374 20.77 22.97 -7.87
CA ALA A 374 19.71 22.99 -6.86
C ALA A 374 19.09 24.38 -6.76
N CYS A 375 17.76 24.46 -6.61
CA CYS A 375 17.00 25.72 -6.55
C CYS A 375 17.14 26.41 -5.18
N GLY A 376 18.27 26.52 -4.56
CA GLY A 376 18.46 27.26 -3.32
C GLY A 376 17.29 27.22 -2.32
N ASP A 377 17.34 28.09 -1.30
CA ASP A 377 16.27 28.18 -0.28
C ASP A 377 15.05 29.00 -0.75
N HIS A 378 15.12 29.62 -1.93
CA HIS A 378 14.15 30.56 -2.48
C HIS A 378 13.54 30.09 -3.81
N GLY A 379 13.42 28.79 -4.01
CA GLY A 379 12.81 28.26 -5.21
C GLY A 379 12.43 26.81 -5.10
N MET A 380 11.45 26.43 -5.90
CA MET A 380 10.95 25.07 -6.02
C MET A 380 11.45 24.45 -7.31
N CYS A 381 11.92 23.21 -7.20
CA CYS A 381 12.34 22.41 -8.35
C CYS A 381 11.13 21.92 -9.16
N THR A 382 11.17 22.12 -10.47
CA THR A 382 10.20 21.54 -11.41
C THR A 382 10.95 20.83 -12.54
N PRO A 383 10.28 19.98 -13.34
CA PRO A 383 10.91 19.32 -14.49
C PRO A 383 11.53 20.30 -15.51
N ASP A 384 10.97 21.51 -15.60
CA ASP A 384 11.41 22.56 -16.53
C ASP A 384 12.49 23.48 -15.94
N GLY A 385 12.89 23.25 -14.68
CA GLY A 385 13.88 24.06 -13.97
C GLY A 385 13.38 24.62 -12.65
N CYS A 386 14.08 25.61 -12.10
CA CYS A 386 13.69 26.24 -10.86
C CYS A 386 12.59 27.29 -11.07
N VAL A 387 11.51 27.18 -10.30
CA VAL A 387 10.52 28.25 -10.14
C VAL A 387 10.89 29.00 -8.86
N CYS A 388 11.26 30.25 -9.01
CA CYS A 388 11.72 31.08 -7.89
C CYS A 388 10.55 31.70 -7.13
N ASP A 389 10.73 31.87 -5.83
CA ASP A 389 9.83 32.60 -4.97
C ASP A 389 9.80 34.07 -5.39
N ALA A 390 8.70 34.80 -5.09
CA ALA A 390 8.59 36.23 -5.35
C ALA A 390 9.79 36.98 -4.73
N GLY A 391 10.36 37.87 -5.49
CA GLY A 391 11.55 38.63 -5.08
C GLY A 391 12.89 38.00 -5.42
N TRP A 392 12.87 36.80 -6.00
CA TRP A 392 14.06 36.05 -6.36
C TRP A 392 14.11 35.71 -7.84
N MET A 393 15.31 35.57 -8.40
CA MET A 393 15.54 35.26 -9.82
C MET A 393 16.84 34.47 -10.04
N GLY A 394 17.06 34.09 -11.29
CA GLY A 394 18.23 33.32 -11.72
C GLY A 394 17.94 31.85 -11.83
N ALA A 395 18.86 31.10 -12.45
CA ALA A 395 18.68 29.66 -12.75
C ALA A 395 18.57 28.78 -11.50
N ASN A 396 19.04 29.28 -10.35
CA ASN A 396 19.04 28.60 -9.04
C ASN A 396 18.35 29.42 -7.95
N CYS A 397 17.61 30.48 -8.30
CA CYS A 397 16.88 31.35 -7.37
C CYS A 397 17.75 31.96 -6.24
N SER A 398 19.02 32.20 -6.51
CA SER A 398 19.96 32.73 -5.52
C SER A 398 20.15 34.27 -5.61
N GLN A 399 19.54 34.92 -6.59
CA GLN A 399 19.67 36.34 -6.81
C GLN A 399 18.38 37.05 -6.43
N GLU A 400 18.46 38.08 -5.62
CA GLU A 400 17.33 38.97 -5.39
C GLU A 400 17.01 39.76 -6.66
N CYS A 401 15.76 40.20 -6.79
CA CYS A 401 15.37 41.11 -7.87
C CYS A 401 16.30 42.31 -7.93
N ALA A 402 16.67 42.71 -9.15
CA ALA A 402 17.43 43.94 -9.34
C ALA A 402 16.69 45.16 -8.73
N ALA A 403 17.45 46.11 -8.21
CA ALA A 403 16.87 47.31 -7.62
C ALA A 403 15.86 47.98 -8.56
N GLY A 404 14.66 48.23 -8.06
CA GLY A 404 13.55 48.78 -8.83
C GLY A 404 12.58 47.75 -9.43
N PHE A 405 12.79 46.45 -9.15
CA PHE A 405 11.91 45.38 -9.56
C PHE A 405 11.47 44.51 -8.37
N TYR A 406 10.29 43.89 -8.47
CA TYR A 406 9.74 43.03 -7.44
C TYR A 406 8.78 41.97 -8.00
N GLY A 407 8.34 41.07 -7.12
CA GLY A 407 7.33 40.05 -7.37
C GLY A 407 7.84 38.80 -8.10
N ASP A 408 6.92 38.03 -8.62
CA ASP A 408 7.22 36.78 -9.32
C ASP A 408 8.04 37.06 -10.59
N GLY A 409 9.19 36.40 -10.68
CA GLY A 409 10.10 36.57 -11.81
C GLY A 409 10.67 37.99 -11.97
N CYS A 410 10.56 38.83 -10.96
CA CYS A 410 11.05 40.22 -10.97
C CYS A 410 10.49 41.08 -12.14
N ASN A 411 9.24 40.82 -12.53
CA ASN A 411 8.62 41.45 -13.69
C ASN A 411 7.87 42.76 -13.39
N GLN A 412 7.70 43.09 -12.12
CA GLN A 412 6.99 44.26 -11.67
C GLN A 412 7.98 45.38 -11.32
N THR A 413 7.65 46.62 -11.67
CA THR A 413 8.50 47.77 -11.40
C THR A 413 8.05 48.50 -10.14
N CYS A 414 9.01 48.82 -9.29
CA CYS A 414 8.79 49.62 -8.09
C CYS A 414 8.44 51.08 -8.46
N THR A 415 7.53 51.67 -7.71
CA THR A 415 7.10 53.07 -7.88
C THR A 415 7.70 54.01 -6.83
N CYS A 416 8.67 53.53 -6.04
CA CYS A 416 9.28 54.29 -4.95
C CYS A 416 10.07 55.50 -5.49
N VAL A 417 9.77 56.70 -4.96
CA VAL A 417 10.45 57.94 -5.27
C VAL A 417 11.19 58.47 -4.03
N ASN A 418 11.84 59.61 -4.15
CA ASN A 418 12.52 60.34 -3.06
C ASN A 418 13.50 59.46 -2.24
N GLY A 419 14.15 58.48 -2.89
CA GLY A 419 15.12 57.63 -2.24
C GLY A 419 14.50 56.50 -1.40
N GLY A 420 13.22 56.20 -1.58
CA GLY A 420 12.56 55.05 -0.98
C GLY A 420 13.14 53.72 -1.48
N SER A 421 13.36 52.78 -0.58
CA SER A 421 13.78 51.42 -0.93
C SER A 421 12.57 50.51 -1.16
N CYS A 422 12.63 49.75 -2.23
CA CYS A 422 11.57 48.81 -2.61
C CYS A 422 11.81 47.45 -2.01
N ASP A 423 10.77 46.84 -1.45
CA ASP A 423 10.74 45.43 -1.04
C ASP A 423 10.66 44.56 -2.30
N SER A 424 11.61 43.68 -2.50
CA SER A 424 11.71 42.82 -3.68
C SER A 424 10.55 41.82 -3.81
N VAL A 425 9.86 41.49 -2.72
CA VAL A 425 8.75 40.51 -2.71
C VAL A 425 7.42 41.17 -3.08
N HIS A 426 7.04 42.26 -2.36
CA HIS A 426 5.71 42.85 -2.46
C HIS A 426 5.69 44.20 -3.15
N GLY A 427 6.86 44.78 -3.48
CA GLY A 427 6.96 46.11 -4.09
C GLY A 427 6.63 47.27 -3.16
N ARG A 428 6.56 47.03 -1.84
CA ARG A 428 6.27 48.11 -0.87
C ARG A 428 7.46 49.02 -0.72
N CYS A 429 7.18 50.32 -0.71
CA CYS A 429 8.22 51.30 -0.49
C CYS A 429 8.50 51.51 1.01
N SER A 430 9.78 51.39 1.38
CA SER A 430 10.25 51.82 2.68
C SER A 430 10.82 53.22 2.54
N CYS A 431 10.11 54.21 3.06
CA CYS A 431 10.46 55.60 2.89
C CYS A 431 11.59 55.99 3.84
N PRO A 432 12.56 56.78 3.34
CA PRO A 432 13.58 57.40 4.19
C PRO A 432 12.94 58.46 5.09
N ALA A 433 13.69 58.91 6.10
CA ALA A 433 13.26 59.98 6.97
C ALA A 433 12.90 61.23 6.15
N GLY A 434 11.79 61.85 6.51
CA GLY A 434 11.30 63.04 5.83
C GLY A 434 10.22 62.81 4.76
N PHE A 435 9.98 61.54 4.39
CA PHE A 435 9.01 61.17 3.38
C PHE A 435 8.03 60.10 3.89
N TYR A 436 6.82 60.12 3.33
CA TYR A 436 5.79 59.09 3.59
C TYR A 436 4.91 58.91 2.32
N GLY A 437 3.90 58.06 2.41
CA GLY A 437 3.06 57.66 1.28
C GLY A 437 3.43 56.28 0.76
N ASP A 438 2.57 55.70 -0.08
CA ASP A 438 2.76 54.35 -0.62
C ASP A 438 3.97 54.23 -1.53
N SER A 439 4.35 55.34 -2.19
CA SER A 439 5.53 55.45 -3.07
C SER A 439 6.60 56.40 -2.52
N CYS A 440 6.46 56.86 -1.28
CA CYS A 440 7.30 57.91 -0.67
C CYS A 440 7.21 59.25 -1.39
N GLU A 441 6.07 59.56 -1.99
CA GLU A 441 5.81 60.72 -2.81
C GLU A 441 5.59 62.01 -2.01
N GLU A 442 5.20 61.89 -0.74
CA GLU A 442 4.85 63.03 0.09
C GLU A 442 5.95 63.32 1.13
N GLU A 443 6.25 64.62 1.30
CA GLU A 443 7.09 65.05 2.43
C GLU A 443 6.30 65.04 3.74
N CYS A 444 6.98 64.87 4.85
CA CYS A 444 6.33 64.87 6.16
C CYS A 444 5.46 66.09 6.35
N PRO A 445 4.23 65.93 6.89
CA PRO A 445 3.35 67.04 7.19
C PRO A 445 4.02 68.03 8.15
N LEU A 446 3.66 69.30 8.00
CA LEU A 446 4.18 70.35 8.87
C LEU A 446 4.00 69.96 10.37
N GLY A 447 5.08 70.03 11.12
CA GLY A 447 5.09 69.69 12.53
C GLY A 447 5.51 68.25 12.84
N PHE A 448 5.84 67.44 11.80
CA PHE A 448 6.32 66.08 11.95
C PHE A 448 7.64 65.88 11.19
N TYR A 449 8.47 64.95 11.67
CA TYR A 449 9.73 64.60 11.06
C TYR A 449 10.10 63.11 11.27
N GLY A 450 11.19 62.71 10.64
CA GLY A 450 11.81 61.40 10.85
C GLY A 450 11.19 60.30 10.03
N LEU A 451 11.47 59.07 10.45
CA LEU A 451 11.02 57.88 9.75
C LEU A 451 9.49 57.76 9.86
N ARG A 452 8.81 57.60 8.73
CA ARG A 452 7.34 57.56 8.64
C ARG A 452 6.65 58.78 9.23
N CYS A 453 7.34 59.91 9.40
CA CYS A 453 6.76 61.15 9.92
C CYS A 453 6.07 60.98 11.31
N LEU A 454 6.59 60.10 12.15
CA LEU A 454 5.96 59.78 13.44
C LEU A 454 6.42 60.65 14.60
N GLN A 455 7.45 61.47 14.41
CA GLN A 455 8.04 62.28 15.45
C GLN A 455 7.53 63.72 15.35
N PRO A 456 6.92 64.28 16.41
CA PRO A 456 6.49 65.68 16.41
C PRO A 456 7.69 66.61 16.61
N CYS A 457 7.70 67.72 15.89
CA CYS A 457 8.68 68.78 16.05
C CYS A 457 8.61 69.41 17.47
N GLN A 458 9.76 69.58 18.14
CA GLN A 458 9.85 70.16 19.48
C GLN A 458 10.41 71.61 19.46
N CYS A 459 10.05 72.36 18.43
CA CYS A 459 10.54 73.70 18.26
C CYS A 459 9.68 74.74 19.03
N SER A 460 10.31 75.52 19.90
CA SER A 460 9.59 76.43 20.82
C SER A 460 9.01 77.68 20.17
N GLU A 461 9.49 78.12 18.98
CA GLU A 461 9.03 79.32 18.30
C GLU A 461 8.55 79.14 16.86
N LEU A 462 8.83 78.00 16.28
CA LEU A 462 8.49 77.65 14.91
C LEU A 462 7.95 76.21 14.86
N CYS A 463 6.70 76.06 14.50
CA CYS A 463 6.09 74.72 14.40
C CYS A 463 6.58 73.86 13.23
N SER A 464 7.50 74.33 12.42
CA SER A 464 8.13 73.63 11.31
C SER A 464 9.57 73.28 11.68
N CYS A 465 9.90 72.04 11.65
CA CYS A 465 11.27 71.53 11.73
C CYS A 465 11.67 70.93 10.39
N ASP A 466 12.94 70.66 10.25
CA ASP A 466 13.44 69.87 9.12
C ASP A 466 12.77 68.49 9.09
N PRO A 467 12.13 68.08 7.98
CA PRO A 467 11.34 66.88 7.91
C PRO A 467 12.20 65.61 8.04
N VAL A 468 13.51 65.69 7.85
CA VAL A 468 14.44 64.55 7.97
C VAL A 468 14.98 64.42 9.40
N THR A 469 15.53 65.50 9.93
CA THR A 469 16.33 65.51 11.17
C THR A 469 15.57 66.04 12.39
N GLY A 470 14.45 66.71 12.22
CA GLY A 470 13.72 67.38 13.28
C GLY A 470 14.38 68.65 13.78
N SER A 471 15.42 69.12 13.10
CA SER A 471 16.18 70.33 13.49
C SER A 471 15.35 71.59 13.33
N CYS A 472 15.31 72.38 14.39
CA CYS A 472 14.60 73.65 14.40
C CYS A 472 15.41 74.81 13.72
N ASN A 473 16.61 74.58 13.28
CA ASN A 473 17.54 75.59 12.71
C ASN A 473 17.46 75.68 11.19
N ASN A 474 16.45 75.13 10.55
CA ASN A 474 16.32 75.25 9.09
C ASN A 474 15.93 76.66 8.67
N THR A 475 16.80 77.27 7.93
CA THR A 475 16.64 78.58 7.31
C THR A 475 15.75 78.56 6.03
N LEU A 476 14.69 77.75 6.05
CA LEU A 476 13.66 77.86 5.03
C LEU A 476 12.82 79.08 5.35
N HIS A 477 13.01 80.16 4.56
CA HIS A 477 12.24 81.36 4.58
C HIS A 477 10.75 81.13 4.26
N TYR A 478 9.99 80.81 5.31
CA TYR A 478 8.54 81.00 5.26
C TYR A 478 8.19 82.35 5.86
N PRO A 479 7.28 83.12 5.21
CA PRO A 479 6.91 84.44 5.68
C PRO A 479 6.28 84.37 7.08
N ARG A 480 6.82 85.17 7.98
CA ARG A 480 6.39 85.31 9.38
C ARG A 480 4.91 85.63 9.51
N ASN A 481 4.06 84.69 9.69
CA ASN A 481 2.70 84.93 10.15
C ASN A 481 2.49 84.15 11.44
N SER A 482 2.58 84.85 12.58
CA SER A 482 2.61 84.30 13.94
C SER A 482 1.38 83.48 14.36
N SER A 483 0.33 83.47 13.58
CA SER A 483 -0.90 82.72 13.80
C SER A 483 -0.81 81.29 13.23
N LEU A 484 -0.05 81.12 12.13
CA LEU A 484 0.15 79.77 11.53
C LEU A 484 1.07 78.86 12.38
N HIS A 485 2.02 79.50 13.11
CA HIS A 485 2.97 78.74 13.96
C HIS A 485 2.32 78.08 15.18
N ARG A 486 1.32 78.73 15.81
CA ARG A 486 0.55 78.11 16.92
C ARG A 486 -0.43 77.08 16.43
N ALA A 487 -0.97 77.24 15.23
CA ALA A 487 -1.87 76.25 14.64
C ALA A 487 -1.17 74.94 14.28
N GLY A 488 0.13 75.04 13.83
CA GLY A 488 0.89 73.80 13.48
C GLY A 488 1.13 72.86 14.61
N HIS A 489 1.39 73.35 15.85
CA HIS A 489 1.60 72.49 17.00
C HIS A 489 0.29 71.80 17.47
N CYS A 490 -0.84 72.54 17.38
CA CYS A 490 -2.15 71.93 17.66
C CYS A 490 -2.59 70.95 16.57
N LEU A 491 -2.30 71.28 15.27
CA LEU A 491 -2.60 70.31 14.19
C LEU A 491 -1.80 69.02 14.28
N ALA A 492 -0.49 69.11 14.60
CA ALA A 492 0.35 67.94 14.76
C ALA A 492 -0.13 67.00 15.86
N THR A 493 -0.52 67.54 17.01
CA THR A 493 -1.09 66.76 18.11
C THR A 493 -2.44 66.15 17.79
N GLN A 494 -3.25 66.85 17.01
CA GLN A 494 -4.55 66.34 16.58
C GLN A 494 -4.45 65.25 15.52
N MET A 495 -3.57 65.44 14.53
CA MET A 495 -3.28 64.41 13.52
C MET A 495 -2.68 63.13 14.12
N LEU A 496 -1.79 63.26 15.10
CA LEU A 496 -1.26 62.09 15.82
C LEU A 496 -2.35 61.32 16.60
N LYS A 497 -3.34 62.06 17.08
CA LYS A 497 -4.48 61.43 17.76
C LYS A 497 -5.39 60.73 16.75
N GLU A 498 -5.69 61.37 15.62
CA GLU A 498 -6.50 60.78 14.54
C GLU A 498 -5.82 59.58 13.89
N TRP A 499 -4.48 59.62 13.68
CA TRP A 499 -3.73 58.47 13.18
C TRP A 499 -3.71 57.30 14.15
N ARG A 500 -3.56 57.54 15.46
CA ARG A 500 -3.67 56.47 16.45
C ARG A 500 -5.07 55.87 16.48
N GLU A 501 -6.10 56.69 16.36
CA GLU A 501 -7.49 56.23 16.29
C GLU A 501 -7.77 55.43 15.01
N GLN A 502 -7.14 55.80 13.88
CA GLN A 502 -7.21 55.03 12.61
C GLN A 502 -6.41 53.74 12.68
N GLU A 503 -5.23 53.74 13.29
CA GLU A 503 -4.42 52.54 13.47
C GLU A 503 -5.09 51.54 14.41
N GLU A 504 -5.77 52.01 15.46
CA GLU A 504 -6.59 51.17 16.33
C GLU A 504 -7.86 50.65 15.63
N ALA A 505 -8.42 51.42 14.70
CA ALA A 505 -9.58 51.00 13.90
C ALA A 505 -9.21 49.99 12.81
N HIS A 506 -7.96 49.99 12.31
CA HIS A 506 -7.44 49.06 11.31
C HIS A 506 -6.76 47.82 11.88
N LYS A 507 -6.64 47.73 13.23
CA LYS A 507 -6.25 46.45 13.82
C LYS A 507 -7.29 45.38 13.46
N PRO A 508 -6.86 44.29 12.80
CA PRO A 508 -7.79 43.24 12.43
C PRO A 508 -8.46 42.77 13.72
N ARG A 509 -9.75 43.00 13.84
CA ARG A 509 -10.53 42.47 14.96
C ARG A 509 -10.38 40.95 14.89
N PRO A 510 -9.99 40.31 15.96
CA PRO A 510 -9.96 38.85 15.96
C PRO A 510 -11.32 38.33 15.51
N TYR A 511 -11.32 37.43 14.54
CA TYR A 511 -12.50 36.91 13.85
C TYR A 511 -13.61 36.43 14.78
N LEU A 512 -13.26 36.24 16.06
CA LEU A 512 -14.18 35.83 17.12
C LEU A 512 -13.84 36.60 18.39
N SER A 513 -14.85 37.20 19.03
CA SER A 513 -14.70 37.84 20.34
C SER A 513 -14.20 36.80 21.39
N GLU A 514 -13.49 37.24 22.44
CA GLU A 514 -13.06 36.35 23.56
C GLU A 514 -14.19 35.50 24.12
N LYS A 515 -15.40 36.03 24.13
CA LYS A 515 -16.60 35.30 24.54
C LYS A 515 -16.97 34.17 23.58
N SER A 516 -16.73 34.36 22.29
CA SER A 516 -16.96 33.30 21.27
C SER A 516 -15.94 32.19 21.38
N TRP A 517 -14.67 32.51 21.67
CA TRP A 517 -13.65 31.51 21.94
C TRP A 517 -13.94 30.70 23.22
N LEU A 518 -14.40 31.34 24.30
CA LEU A 518 -14.82 30.68 25.49
C LEU A 518 -16.01 29.72 25.28
N VAL A 519 -16.97 30.09 24.44
CA VAL A 519 -18.09 29.21 24.09
C VAL A 519 -17.62 28.01 23.28
N ILE A 520 -16.74 28.23 22.28
CA ILE A 520 -16.21 27.13 21.44
C ILE A 520 -15.39 26.15 22.29
N THR A 521 -14.52 26.65 23.16
CA THR A 521 -13.67 25.80 24.02
C THR A 521 -14.49 25.04 25.06
N THR A 522 -15.53 25.66 25.63
CA THR A 522 -16.43 24.96 26.56
C THR A 522 -17.26 23.89 25.87
N VAL A 523 -17.76 24.13 24.65
CA VAL A 523 -18.48 23.10 23.86
C VAL A 523 -17.57 21.94 23.51
N LEU A 524 -16.32 22.21 23.08
CA LEU A 524 -15.34 21.15 22.79
C LEU A 524 -14.98 20.35 24.05
N ALA A 525 -14.79 21.00 25.19
CA ALA A 525 -14.50 20.33 26.46
C ALA A 525 -15.66 19.43 26.91
N VAL A 526 -16.90 19.87 26.74
CA VAL A 526 -18.10 19.07 27.04
C VAL A 526 -18.19 17.87 26.09
N LEU A 527 -17.91 18.04 24.80
CA LEU A 527 -17.89 16.94 23.85
C LEU A 527 -16.82 15.90 24.19
N LEU A 528 -15.63 16.33 24.57
CA LEU A 528 -14.54 15.42 24.98
C LEU A 528 -14.91 14.66 26.28
N LEU A 529 -15.52 15.34 27.26
CA LEU A 529 -16.02 14.70 28.48
C LEU A 529 -17.11 13.66 28.18
N MET A 530 -18.01 13.96 27.26
CA MET A 530 -19.06 13.05 26.82
C MET A 530 -18.49 11.81 26.15
N ILE A 531 -17.47 11.98 25.28
CA ILE A 531 -16.74 10.87 24.66
C ILE A 531 -16.03 10.00 25.72
N GLN A 532 -15.44 10.63 26.76
CA GLN A 532 -14.79 9.89 27.84
C GLN A 532 -15.80 9.12 28.71
N VAL A 533 -16.96 9.71 28.99
CA VAL A 533 -18.05 9.04 29.71
C VAL A 533 -18.58 7.84 28.89
N CYS A 534 -18.79 8.02 27.58
CA CYS A 534 -19.19 6.91 26.70
C CYS A 534 -18.13 5.80 26.65
N ARG A 535 -16.83 6.16 26.62
CA ARG A 535 -15.74 5.18 26.69
C ARG A 535 -15.70 4.44 28.03
N ARG A 536 -15.90 5.13 29.16
CA ARG A 536 -15.98 4.48 30.48
C ARG A 536 -17.21 3.59 30.62
N PHE A 537 -18.34 4.00 30.08
CA PHE A 537 -19.57 3.18 30.10
C PHE A 537 -19.35 1.90 29.24
N ARG A 538 -18.65 2.03 28.13
CA ARG A 538 -18.29 0.89 27.29
C ARG A 538 -17.26 -0.06 27.94
N SER A 539 -16.33 0.47 28.76
CA SER A 539 -15.41 -0.35 29.54
C SER A 539 -16.10 -1.05 30.71
N HIS A 540 -17.11 -0.42 31.30
CA HIS A 540 -17.90 -1.02 32.37
C HIS A 540 -18.80 -2.16 31.90
N LEU A 541 -19.37 -2.03 30.69
CA LEU A 541 -20.14 -3.11 30.04
C LEU A 541 -19.26 -4.27 29.55
N ARG A 542 -17.96 -4.01 29.26
CA ARG A 542 -17.00 -5.08 28.97
C ARG A 542 -16.53 -5.85 30.21
N GLN A 543 -16.65 -5.26 31.42
CA GLN A 543 -16.25 -5.94 32.64
C GLN A 543 -17.34 -6.88 33.21
N GLU A 544 -18.59 -6.79 32.74
CA GLU A 544 -19.66 -7.71 33.16
C GLU A 544 -19.65 -9.07 32.43
N TYR A 545 -18.83 -9.23 31.38
CA TYR A 545 -18.61 -10.53 30.72
C TYR A 545 -17.17 -10.97 30.93
N SER A 546 -16.84 -11.31 32.16
CA SER A 546 -15.63 -12.07 32.46
C SER A 546 -15.92 -13.55 32.19
N TYR A 547 -15.23 -14.10 31.22
CA TYR A 547 -15.14 -15.54 31.01
C TYR A 547 -14.68 -16.21 32.31
N VAL A 548 -15.46 -17.11 32.83
CA VAL A 548 -15.01 -18.07 33.84
C VAL A 548 -14.19 -19.13 33.09
N PRO A 549 -12.88 -19.25 33.37
CA PRO A 549 -12.10 -20.32 32.75
C PRO A 549 -12.68 -21.68 33.11
N LEU A 550 -12.70 -22.58 32.15
CA LEU A 550 -13.20 -23.96 32.28
C LEU A 550 -12.48 -24.78 33.38
N GLU A 551 -11.41 -24.27 33.98
CA GLU A 551 -10.69 -24.89 35.10
C GLU A 551 -11.43 -24.79 36.44
N GLU A 552 -12.29 -23.80 36.66
CA GLU A 552 -13.07 -23.69 37.89
C GLU A 552 -14.28 -24.62 37.97
N MET A 553 -14.67 -25.27 36.87
CA MET A 553 -15.76 -26.25 36.89
C MET A 553 -15.32 -27.70 37.20
N LYS A 554 -14.02 -27.94 37.42
CA LYS A 554 -13.48 -29.27 37.75
C LYS A 554 -13.18 -29.50 39.24
N GLU A 555 -13.29 -28.50 40.12
CA GLU A 555 -12.93 -28.60 41.53
C GLU A 555 -14.11 -28.79 42.51
N SER A 556 -15.27 -29.22 42.05
CA SER A 556 -16.34 -29.58 42.98
C SER A 556 -16.55 -31.09 43.24
N THR A 557 -15.57 -31.91 42.87
CA THR A 557 -15.63 -33.32 43.31
C THR A 557 -14.26 -33.81 43.78
N GLY A 558 -14.05 -33.77 45.10
CA GLY A 558 -13.29 -34.80 45.81
C GLY A 558 -11.82 -34.57 46.13
N GLN A 559 -11.60 -34.10 47.34
CA GLN A 559 -10.57 -34.52 48.33
C GLN A 559 -9.08 -34.25 48.07
N SER A 560 -8.59 -33.34 48.94
CA SER A 560 -7.48 -33.56 49.89
C SER A 560 -6.10 -33.88 49.35
N THR A 561 -5.21 -32.90 49.43
CA THR A 561 -4.04 -32.84 50.33
C THR A 561 -3.10 -31.69 49.96
N GLN A 562 -2.82 -30.86 50.92
CA GLN A 562 -1.72 -29.88 50.94
C GLN A 562 -0.37 -30.55 51.25
N PRO A 563 0.80 -29.89 51.37
CA PRO A 563 1.16 -28.48 51.18
C PRO A 563 2.60 -28.21 50.63
N LEU A 564 2.94 -26.99 50.52
CA LEU A 564 4.16 -26.23 50.93
C LEU A 564 4.89 -25.41 49.82
N LYS A 565 4.82 -24.10 50.04
CA LYS A 565 5.88 -23.05 50.13
C LYS A 565 6.98 -23.01 49.05
N SER A 566 7.24 -21.85 48.42
CA SER A 566 7.85 -20.60 48.94
C SER A 566 7.96 -19.58 47.80
N LEU A 567 7.54 -18.35 48.01
CA LEU A 567 8.37 -17.18 48.33
C LEU A 567 9.56 -16.95 47.36
N PHE A 568 9.46 -15.87 46.57
CA PHE A 568 10.29 -14.68 46.68
C PHE A 568 9.94 -13.66 45.58
N LEU A 569 9.57 -12.48 45.97
CA LEU A 569 9.75 -11.16 45.41
C LEU A 569 10.97 -10.56 46.13
N PRO A 570 11.46 -9.38 45.84
CA PRO A 570 11.57 -8.53 44.65
C PRO A 570 13.03 -8.05 44.42
N ASP A 571 13.30 -7.21 43.50
CA ASP A 571 13.89 -5.86 43.59
C ASP A 571 14.68 -5.45 42.35
N ASP A 572 14.29 -4.35 41.90
CA ASP A 572 14.96 -3.09 41.54
C ASP A 572 16.42 -3.08 41.07
N SER A 573 16.57 -2.22 40.13
CA SER A 573 17.54 -1.14 39.95
C SER A 573 18.45 -1.21 38.73
N ASP A 574 18.24 -0.21 37.93
CA ASP A 574 19.17 0.85 37.50
C ASP A 574 20.43 0.52 36.71
N SER A 575 20.52 1.34 35.71
CA SER A 575 21.64 2.15 35.19
C SER A 575 22.40 1.64 33.97
N GLN A 576 22.22 2.44 32.95
CA GLN A 576 23.21 3.28 32.28
C GLN A 576 24.36 2.60 31.52
N ASP A 577 24.39 3.04 30.30
CA ASP A 577 25.46 3.66 29.51
C ASP A 577 26.17 2.83 28.42
N SER A 578 26.09 3.47 27.31
CA SER A 578 27.11 3.74 26.27
C SER A 578 27.80 2.57 25.54
N SER A 579 27.56 2.49 24.33
CA SER A 579 28.43 2.89 23.20
C SER A 579 27.75 2.57 21.85
#